data_5b8618f3a085a8b2c9ef1c243a56c2ed
#
_entry.id   5b8618f3a085a8b2c9ef1c243a56c2ed
#
_cell.length_a   1.000
_cell.length_b   1.000
_cell.length_c   1.000
_cell.angle_alpha   90.00
_cell.angle_beta   90.00
_cell.angle_gamma   90.00
#
_symmetry.space_group_name_H-M   'P 1'
#
loop_
_entity.id
_entity.type
_entity.pdbx_description
1 polymer ?
#
loop_
_entity_poly.entity_id
_entity_poly.type
_entity_poly.pdbx_seq_one_letter_code
_entity_poly.pdbx_strand_id
1 'polypeptide(L)'
;SDVYKRQDMDKIYSNNIMSDMMNTMVAEVQSNNLKEFKHYIENGGSDIKDYASAIEYTYDIPVNIYKSDTSDKVTQLNPNTMFDAMYGGSSQSSMSGMSMYSNSSVWSQLFDNKEILESQYTVLAGHWPESYNEVVLVVNENNEIDDYTLYSIGLKDPDEITEMIKAMMSGKNYTLDNDETTYTFDEILNTTFKLILPTDVYSYNESKEIWEDKSDNDIFMKNVVNNGTDIKIAGIIKPSEEAVSTSLSRGIGYTKELTEYIINGVNDSAIAKAQLADEDTDIFTGVPFDNNKDTPITMDDVQAYLESLPSDEQAQTRMFLSTMTDEQILDTVSYTHLRAHETSQDL
;
A
#
# COMPACT_ATOMS: atom_id res chain seq x y z
N SER A 1 11.84 18.70 -22.61
CA SER A 1 13.21 18.21 -22.89
C SER A 1 14.27 19.31 -23.06
N ASP A 2 13.92 20.59 -22.91
CA ASP A 2 14.87 21.71 -23.15
C ASP A 2 15.47 22.33 -21.89
N VAL A 3 15.14 21.86 -20.71
CA VAL A 3 15.57 22.44 -19.42
C VAL A 3 17.05 22.17 -19.12
N TYR A 4 17.64 21.15 -19.70
CA TYR A 4 19.04 20.77 -19.41
C TYR A 4 20.10 21.43 -20.31
N LYS A 5 19.71 22.26 -21.24
CA LYS A 5 20.66 22.73 -22.29
C LYS A 5 21.55 23.89 -21.94
N ARG A 6 21.43 24.55 -20.77
CA ARG A 6 22.23 25.78 -20.48
C ARG A 6 22.54 25.99 -19.00
N GLN A 7 22.92 24.96 -18.28
CA GLN A 7 23.45 25.16 -16.92
C GLN A 7 24.97 25.40 -17.01
N ASP A 8 25.45 26.50 -16.42
CA ASP A 8 26.87 26.72 -16.21
C ASP A 8 27.40 25.62 -15.27
N MET A 9 28.40 24.88 -15.67
CA MET A 9 28.95 23.75 -14.91
C MET A 9 29.74 24.21 -13.66
N ASP A 10 29.91 25.49 -13.44
CA ASP A 10 30.58 26.13 -12.30
C ASP A 10 29.56 26.62 -11.23
N LYS A 11 28.28 26.38 -11.41
CA LYS A 11 27.22 26.78 -10.49
C LYS A 11 26.43 25.59 -9.99
N ILE A 12 25.94 25.72 -8.76
CA ILE A 12 25.00 24.76 -8.16
C ILE A 12 23.59 25.34 -8.28
N TYR A 13 22.69 24.59 -8.86
CA TYR A 13 21.31 24.98 -9.08
C TYR A 13 20.42 24.33 -8.03
N SER A 14 19.50 25.08 -7.44
CA SER A 14 18.47 24.52 -6.58
C SER A 14 17.41 23.82 -7.43
N ASN A 15 16.90 22.71 -6.93
CA ASN A 15 15.81 21.97 -7.54
C ASN A 15 14.59 22.07 -6.63
N ASN A 16 13.47 22.56 -7.18
CA ASN A 16 12.23 22.78 -6.44
C ASN A 16 11.27 21.56 -6.49
N ILE A 17 11.78 20.36 -6.74
CA ILE A 17 10.97 19.13 -6.84
C ILE A 17 10.04 18.99 -5.63
N MET A 18 10.50 19.27 -4.42
CA MET A 18 9.66 19.20 -3.22
C MET A 18 8.53 20.24 -3.24
N SER A 19 8.81 21.47 -3.65
CA SER A 19 7.80 22.53 -3.80
C SER A 19 6.77 22.18 -4.88
N ASP A 20 7.26 21.69 -6.02
CA ASP A 20 6.39 21.29 -7.14
C ASP A 20 5.54 20.06 -6.79
N MET A 21 6.11 19.12 -6.04
CA MET A 21 5.40 17.96 -5.51
C MET A 21 4.33 18.38 -4.50
N MET A 22 4.65 19.28 -3.56
CA MET A 22 3.69 19.82 -2.60
C MET A 22 2.56 20.59 -3.29
N ASN A 23 2.89 21.40 -4.28
CA ASN A 23 1.89 22.14 -5.06
C ASN A 23 0.98 21.21 -5.88
N THR A 24 1.51 20.08 -6.35
CA THR A 24 0.73 19.06 -7.08
C THR A 24 -0.18 18.29 -6.14
N MET A 25 0.24 18.05 -4.89
CA MET A 25 -0.57 17.40 -3.86
C MET A 25 -1.77 18.24 -3.41
N VAL A 26 -1.65 19.58 -3.48
CA VAL A 26 -2.73 20.53 -3.13
C VAL A 26 -3.59 20.89 -4.35
N ALA A 27 -3.23 20.44 -5.56
CA ALA A 27 -4.06 20.61 -6.74
C ALA A 27 -5.39 19.88 -6.55
N GLU A 28 -6.48 20.48 -7.06
CA GLU A 28 -7.85 19.96 -6.95
C GLU A 28 -7.92 18.43 -7.16
N VAL A 29 -8.29 17.71 -6.13
CA VAL A 29 -8.59 16.27 -6.22
C VAL A 29 -9.94 16.16 -6.89
N GLN A 30 -9.96 15.68 -8.13
CA GLN A 30 -11.18 15.39 -8.85
C GLN A 30 -11.49 13.89 -8.76
N SER A 31 -12.76 13.55 -8.60
CA SER A 31 -13.19 12.16 -8.66
C SER A 31 -13.12 11.64 -10.11
N ASN A 32 -12.48 10.49 -10.29
CA ASN A 32 -12.44 9.81 -11.58
C ASN A 32 -13.57 8.77 -11.65
N ASN A 33 -14.37 8.80 -12.72
CA ASN A 33 -15.33 7.74 -12.99
C ASN A 33 -14.64 6.56 -13.69
N LEU A 34 -13.86 5.80 -12.95
CA LEU A 34 -13.09 4.66 -13.48
C LEU A 34 -14.01 3.53 -13.96
N LYS A 35 -15.18 3.35 -13.35
CA LYS A 35 -16.17 2.35 -13.72
C LYS A 35 -16.72 2.60 -15.14
N GLU A 36 -17.11 3.84 -15.44
CA GLU A 36 -17.55 4.23 -16.79
C GLU A 36 -16.40 4.18 -17.79
N PHE A 37 -15.19 4.54 -17.39
CA PHE A 37 -14.00 4.46 -18.24
C PHE A 37 -13.66 3.00 -18.59
N LYS A 38 -13.69 2.09 -17.62
CA LYS A 38 -13.54 0.65 -17.86
C LYS A 38 -14.61 0.13 -18.81
N HIS A 39 -15.88 0.47 -18.56
CA HIS A 39 -17.00 0.11 -19.43
C HIS A 39 -16.82 0.62 -20.86
N TYR A 40 -16.36 1.87 -21.02
CA TYR A 40 -16.06 2.46 -22.32
C TYR A 40 -14.98 1.68 -23.10
N ILE A 41 -13.88 1.32 -22.45
CA ILE A 41 -12.80 0.52 -23.05
C ILE A 41 -13.29 -0.88 -23.43
N GLU A 42 -14.02 -1.55 -22.56
CA GLU A 42 -14.45 -2.94 -22.76
C GLU A 42 -15.50 -3.09 -23.85
N ASN A 43 -16.40 -2.12 -24.00
CA ASN A 43 -17.55 -2.18 -24.90
C ASN A 43 -17.37 -1.44 -26.23
N GLY A 44 -16.13 -1.23 -26.66
CA GLY A 44 -15.82 -0.72 -27.99
C GLY A 44 -15.99 0.79 -28.16
N GLY A 45 -16.00 1.54 -27.05
CA GLY A 45 -15.97 3.01 -27.08
C GLY A 45 -14.62 3.58 -27.50
N SER A 46 -13.58 2.73 -27.58
CA SER A 46 -12.21 3.10 -27.95
C SER A 46 -11.63 2.07 -28.91
N ASP A 47 -10.76 2.50 -29.80
CA ASP A 47 -9.94 1.68 -30.70
C ASP A 47 -8.58 1.27 -30.06
N ILE A 48 -8.39 1.53 -28.77
CA ILE A 48 -7.14 1.25 -28.05
C ILE A 48 -6.75 -0.23 -28.14
N LYS A 49 -7.71 -1.13 -28.24
CA LYS A 49 -7.49 -2.59 -28.40
C LYS A 49 -6.76 -2.94 -29.69
N ASP A 50 -6.83 -2.09 -30.70
CA ASP A 50 -6.13 -2.30 -31.98
C ASP A 50 -4.64 -1.96 -31.91
N TYR A 51 -4.23 -1.21 -30.87
CA TYR A 51 -2.87 -0.72 -30.66
C TYR A 51 -2.20 -1.28 -29.41
N ALA A 52 -2.95 -1.87 -28.50
CA ALA A 52 -2.43 -2.42 -27.25
C ALA A 52 -2.28 -3.94 -27.33
N SER A 53 -1.13 -4.45 -26.90
CA SER A 53 -0.88 -5.90 -26.79
C SER A 53 -1.68 -6.53 -25.65
N ALA A 54 -1.91 -5.77 -24.56
CA ALA A 54 -2.75 -6.15 -23.42
C ALA A 54 -3.33 -4.90 -22.76
N ILE A 55 -4.50 -5.05 -22.14
CA ILE A 55 -5.12 -4.05 -21.27
C ILE A 55 -5.46 -4.78 -19.98
N GLU A 56 -4.86 -4.37 -18.87
CA GLU A 56 -5.09 -4.94 -17.56
C GLU A 56 -5.59 -3.89 -16.59
N TYR A 57 -6.43 -4.33 -15.68
CA TYR A 57 -6.94 -3.52 -14.58
C TYR A 57 -6.31 -4.01 -13.29
N THR A 58 -5.69 -3.11 -12.57
CA THR A 58 -5.15 -3.37 -11.24
C THR A 58 -6.03 -2.73 -10.18
N TYR A 59 -6.18 -3.40 -9.06
CA TYR A 59 -6.93 -2.92 -7.91
C TYR A 59 -5.94 -2.53 -6.82
N ASP A 60 -6.17 -1.36 -6.21
CA ASP A 60 -5.37 -0.89 -5.07
C ASP A 60 -5.89 -1.57 -3.79
N ILE A 61 -5.52 -2.82 -3.63
CA ILE A 61 -5.85 -3.61 -2.44
C ILE A 61 -4.62 -3.79 -1.56
N PRO A 62 -4.75 -3.72 -0.24
CA PRO A 62 -3.64 -3.95 0.67
C PRO A 62 -3.22 -5.43 0.65
N VAL A 63 -1.99 -5.69 0.23
CA VAL A 63 -1.35 -7.01 0.31
C VAL A 63 -0.50 -7.02 1.58
N ASN A 64 -1.09 -7.46 2.71
CA ASN A 64 -0.42 -7.40 4.02
C ASN A 64 0.46 -8.62 4.25
N ILE A 65 1.75 -8.44 4.11
CA ILE A 65 2.77 -9.50 4.22
C ILE A 65 3.54 -9.39 5.53
N TYR A 66 3.63 -10.51 6.22
CA TYR A 66 4.32 -10.64 7.49
C TYR A 66 5.42 -11.71 7.43
N LYS A 67 6.44 -11.55 8.27
CA LYS A 67 7.45 -12.58 8.49
C LYS A 67 6.80 -13.83 9.06
N SER A 68 7.14 -15.02 8.52
CA SER A 68 6.56 -16.28 8.98
C SER A 68 6.98 -16.64 10.42
N ASP A 69 8.19 -16.26 10.80
CA ASP A 69 8.68 -16.45 12.17
C ASP A 69 8.22 -15.32 13.09
N THR A 70 7.33 -15.64 14.01
CA THR A 70 6.80 -14.73 15.03
C THR A 70 7.35 -15.03 16.44
N SER A 71 8.44 -15.78 16.56
CA SER A 71 8.98 -16.21 17.87
C SER A 71 9.41 -15.02 18.72
N ASP A 72 10.07 -14.03 18.12
CA ASP A 72 10.53 -12.82 18.78
C ASP A 72 9.43 -11.75 18.78
N LYS A 73 9.02 -11.30 17.61
CA LYS A 73 7.98 -10.29 17.40
C LYS A 73 7.17 -10.55 16.13
N VAL A 74 6.00 -9.94 16.05
CA VAL A 74 5.25 -9.87 14.79
C VAL A 74 5.87 -8.75 13.94
N THR A 75 6.28 -9.07 12.71
CA THR A 75 6.93 -8.11 11.82
C THR A 75 6.19 -8.07 10.48
N GLN A 76 5.61 -6.93 10.15
CA GLN A 76 5.10 -6.66 8.82
C GLN A 76 6.26 -6.29 7.90
N LEU A 77 6.35 -6.95 6.74
CA LEU A 77 7.46 -6.80 5.80
C LEU A 77 7.21 -5.74 4.74
N ASN A 78 5.97 -5.41 4.50
CA ASN A 78 5.56 -4.38 3.56
C ASN A 78 4.63 -3.35 4.21
N PRO A 79 5.06 -2.68 5.29
CA PRO A 79 4.30 -1.54 5.79
C PRO A 79 4.18 -0.53 4.64
N ASN A 80 2.99 0.00 4.48
CA ASN A 80 2.63 0.77 3.29
C ASN A 80 3.41 2.04 3.10
N THR A 81 4.40 2.39 3.95
CA THR A 81 5.24 3.53 3.64
C THR A 81 6.41 3.70 4.59
N MET A 82 7.48 4.24 4.04
CA MET A 82 8.47 5.05 4.76
C MET A 82 7.79 6.08 5.70
N PHE A 83 6.55 6.49 5.41
CA PHE A 83 5.73 7.40 6.21
C PHE A 83 5.10 6.71 7.43
N ASP A 84 4.62 5.48 7.33
CA ASP A 84 4.11 4.74 8.49
C ASP A 84 5.25 4.46 9.50
N ALA A 85 6.45 4.18 8.99
CA ALA A 85 7.64 4.07 9.81
C ALA A 85 8.07 5.42 10.43
N MET A 86 7.78 6.53 9.76
CA MET A 86 8.17 7.88 10.20
C MET A 86 7.21 8.48 11.24
N TYR A 87 5.93 8.12 11.20
CA TYR A 87 4.89 8.70 12.06
C TYR A 87 4.32 7.72 13.09
N GLY A 88 4.86 6.50 13.16
CA GLY A 88 4.48 5.49 14.16
C GLY A 88 3.07 4.97 13.93
N GLY A 89 2.93 4.02 13.08
CA GLY A 89 1.83 3.10 12.73
C GLY A 89 0.43 3.15 13.34
N SER A 90 0.09 4.18 14.10
CA SER A 90 -1.18 4.29 14.83
C SER A 90 -2.19 5.28 14.23
N SER A 91 -1.88 5.95 13.12
CA SER A 91 -2.79 6.91 12.50
C SER A 91 -3.23 6.47 11.11
N GLN A 92 -4.04 5.43 11.07
CA GLN A 92 -4.64 4.87 9.86
C GLN A 92 -5.64 5.82 9.16
N SER A 93 -6.03 6.93 9.78
CA SER A 93 -7.15 7.72 9.28
C SER A 93 -6.83 9.03 8.56
N SER A 94 -5.61 9.58 8.67
CA SER A 94 -5.40 10.95 8.19
C SER A 94 -4.48 11.14 7.00
N MET A 95 -3.69 10.15 6.59
CA MET A 95 -2.71 10.28 5.51
C MET A 95 -2.82 9.23 4.39
N SER A 96 -3.90 8.47 4.35
CA SER A 96 -4.26 7.55 3.25
C SER A 96 -4.18 8.21 1.86
N GLY A 97 -4.45 9.51 1.79
CA GLY A 97 -4.33 10.27 0.54
C GLY A 97 -2.89 10.50 0.05
N MET A 98 -1.89 10.43 0.94
CA MET A 98 -0.49 10.63 0.56
C MET A 98 0.22 9.35 0.10
N SER A 99 -0.29 8.17 0.48
CA SER A 99 0.27 6.88 0.05
C SER A 99 0.01 6.57 -1.44
N MET A 100 -0.95 7.24 -2.07
CA MET A 100 -1.23 7.08 -3.51
C MET A 100 -0.07 7.45 -4.43
N TYR A 101 0.91 8.21 -3.96
CA TYR A 101 2.03 8.67 -4.80
C TYR A 101 3.35 7.93 -4.59
N SER A 102 3.47 7.06 -3.61
CA SER A 102 4.65 6.20 -3.49
C SER A 102 4.45 4.91 -4.30
N ASN A 103 4.65 5.00 -5.61
CA ASN A 103 4.74 3.87 -6.54
C ASN A 103 6.02 3.03 -6.27
N SER A 104 6.38 2.87 -5.01
CA SER A 104 7.56 2.14 -4.53
C SER A 104 7.21 0.86 -3.80
N SER A 105 6.00 0.30 -4.04
CA SER A 105 5.67 -1.01 -3.52
C SER A 105 6.63 -2.04 -4.09
N VAL A 106 7.34 -2.73 -3.21
CA VAL A 106 8.17 -3.87 -3.59
C VAL A 106 7.31 -5.03 -4.10
N TRP A 107 6.07 -5.12 -3.61
CA TRP A 107 5.10 -6.12 -3.99
C TRP A 107 4.19 -5.58 -5.09
N SER A 108 4.24 -6.18 -6.28
CA SER A 108 3.47 -5.71 -7.44
C SER A 108 2.84 -6.87 -8.17
N GLN A 109 1.64 -6.65 -8.72
CA GLN A 109 0.97 -7.64 -9.54
C GLN A 109 1.68 -7.78 -10.89
N LEU A 110 1.97 -9.03 -11.28
CA LEU A 110 2.47 -9.38 -12.61
C LEU A 110 1.34 -9.23 -13.64
N PHE A 111 1.71 -9.01 -14.89
CA PHE A 111 0.76 -9.12 -15.99
C PHE A 111 0.14 -10.52 -16.05
N ASP A 112 -1.17 -10.58 -16.26
CA ASP A 112 -1.90 -11.84 -16.49
C ASP A 112 -1.74 -12.31 -17.96
N ASN A 113 -0.48 -12.29 -18.43
CA ASN A 113 -0.13 -12.75 -19.78
C ASN A 113 1.25 -13.39 -19.76
N LYS A 114 1.26 -14.71 -19.78
CA LYS A 114 2.48 -15.51 -19.71
C LYS A 114 3.44 -15.24 -20.87
N GLU A 115 2.95 -15.04 -22.09
CA GLU A 115 3.80 -14.77 -23.26
C GLU A 115 4.53 -13.44 -23.11
N ILE A 116 3.86 -12.42 -22.59
CA ILE A 116 4.49 -11.13 -22.29
C ILE A 116 5.55 -11.30 -21.22
N LEU A 117 5.24 -11.98 -20.13
CA LEU A 117 6.21 -12.22 -19.04
C LEU A 117 7.44 -13.00 -19.52
N GLU A 118 7.24 -14.09 -20.25
CA GLU A 118 8.34 -14.90 -20.80
C GLU A 118 9.19 -14.14 -21.84
N SER A 119 8.62 -13.14 -22.52
CA SER A 119 9.38 -12.26 -23.42
C SER A 119 10.21 -11.20 -22.66
N GLN A 120 9.77 -10.81 -21.48
CA GLN A 120 10.40 -9.76 -20.67
C GLN A 120 11.45 -10.28 -19.69
N TYR A 121 11.31 -11.55 -19.24
CA TYR A 121 12.14 -12.10 -18.17
C TYR A 121 12.65 -13.49 -18.48
N THR A 122 13.81 -13.78 -17.90
CA THR A 122 14.42 -15.11 -17.87
C THR A 122 14.38 -15.64 -16.44
N VAL A 123 13.96 -16.90 -16.25
CA VAL A 123 14.00 -17.58 -14.96
C VAL A 123 15.43 -18.01 -14.66
N LEU A 124 15.98 -17.56 -13.53
CA LEU A 124 17.31 -17.94 -13.06
C LEU A 124 17.27 -19.21 -12.22
N ALA A 125 16.25 -19.34 -11.37
CA ALA A 125 16.05 -20.50 -10.51
C ALA A 125 14.57 -20.66 -10.18
N GLY A 126 14.13 -21.88 -9.85
CA GLY A 126 12.74 -22.19 -9.58
C GLY A 126 11.87 -22.18 -10.83
N HIS A 127 10.64 -21.66 -10.71
CA HIS A 127 9.65 -21.64 -11.80
C HIS A 127 8.72 -20.42 -11.68
N TRP A 128 7.96 -20.14 -12.72
CA TRP A 128 6.87 -19.17 -12.66
C TRP A 128 5.79 -19.61 -11.65
N PRO A 129 5.10 -18.65 -10.99
CA PRO A 129 4.00 -18.98 -10.10
C PRO A 129 2.92 -19.84 -10.79
N GLU A 130 2.52 -20.91 -10.15
CA GLU A 130 1.48 -21.84 -10.62
C GLU A 130 0.21 -21.78 -9.74
N SER A 131 0.29 -21.05 -8.63
CA SER A 131 -0.82 -20.87 -7.68
C SER A 131 -0.80 -19.48 -7.07
N TYR A 132 -1.95 -19.07 -6.53
CA TYR A 132 -2.14 -17.73 -5.93
C TYR A 132 -1.14 -17.39 -4.82
N ASN A 133 -0.62 -18.37 -4.12
CA ASN A 133 0.30 -18.21 -3.00
C ASN A 133 1.78 -18.37 -3.39
N GLU A 134 2.08 -18.35 -4.66
CA GLU A 134 3.43 -18.33 -5.20
C GLU A 134 3.76 -16.97 -5.80
N VAL A 135 4.99 -16.53 -5.54
CA VAL A 135 5.49 -15.24 -6.03
C VAL A 135 6.88 -15.41 -6.65
N VAL A 136 7.34 -14.44 -7.42
CA VAL A 136 8.69 -14.40 -7.95
C VAL A 136 9.47 -13.21 -7.41
N LEU A 137 10.76 -13.42 -7.17
CA LEU A 137 11.70 -12.34 -6.92
C LEU A 137 12.26 -11.84 -8.25
N VAL A 138 12.20 -10.54 -8.50
CA VAL A 138 12.81 -9.88 -9.65
C VAL A 138 14.14 -9.28 -9.22
N VAL A 139 15.23 -9.74 -9.82
CA VAL A 139 16.56 -9.17 -9.65
C VAL A 139 16.92 -8.31 -10.87
N ASN A 140 17.93 -7.45 -10.73
CA ASN A 140 18.41 -6.66 -11.86
C ASN A 140 19.26 -7.51 -12.84
N GLU A 141 19.74 -6.88 -13.90
CA GLU A 141 20.58 -7.54 -14.94
C GLU A 141 21.87 -8.17 -14.37
N ASN A 142 22.38 -7.63 -13.25
CA ASN A 142 23.58 -8.11 -12.58
C ASN A 142 23.32 -9.15 -11.48
N ASN A 143 22.08 -9.66 -11.36
CA ASN A 143 21.60 -10.53 -10.28
C ASN A 143 21.66 -9.87 -8.89
N GLU A 144 21.42 -8.56 -8.81
CA GLU A 144 21.44 -7.81 -7.57
C GLU A 144 20.01 -7.54 -7.08
N ILE A 145 19.87 -7.50 -5.77
CA ILE A 145 18.66 -7.10 -5.04
C ILE A 145 18.99 -5.80 -4.32
N ASP A 146 18.14 -4.80 -4.42
CA ASP A 146 18.30 -3.58 -3.63
C ASP A 146 17.96 -3.78 -2.14
N ASP A 147 18.52 -2.92 -1.30
CA ASP A 147 18.32 -2.98 0.15
C ASP A 147 16.86 -2.93 0.55
N TYR A 148 16.05 -2.13 -0.14
CA TYR A 148 14.63 -1.99 0.16
C TYR A 148 13.88 -3.31 -0.06
N THR A 149 14.23 -4.04 -1.12
CA THR A 149 13.70 -5.39 -1.36
C THR A 149 14.14 -6.35 -0.26
N LEU A 150 15.40 -6.28 0.20
CA LEU A 150 15.90 -7.15 1.29
C LEU A 150 15.13 -6.95 2.60
N TYR A 151 14.78 -5.70 2.95
CA TYR A 151 13.91 -5.41 4.10
C TYR A 151 12.48 -5.95 3.88
N SER A 152 11.96 -5.77 2.67
CA SER A 152 10.58 -6.18 2.33
C SER A 152 10.38 -7.69 2.19
N ILE A 153 11.45 -8.47 2.17
CA ILE A 153 11.41 -9.94 2.24
C ILE A 153 12.00 -10.49 3.54
N GLY A 154 12.32 -9.61 4.48
CA GLY A 154 12.75 -10.00 5.83
C GLY A 154 14.15 -10.61 5.92
N LEU A 155 15.00 -10.44 4.90
CA LEU A 155 16.42 -10.81 4.92
C LEU A 155 17.27 -9.78 5.66
N LYS A 156 16.79 -8.52 5.72
CA LYS A 156 17.25 -7.49 6.68
C LYS A 156 16.10 -7.13 7.61
N ASP A 157 16.41 -6.64 8.82
CA ASP A 157 15.38 -6.25 9.80
C ASP A 157 14.75 -4.90 9.41
N PRO A 158 13.43 -4.83 9.11
CA PRO A 158 12.77 -3.57 8.77
C PRO A 158 12.86 -2.48 9.84
N ASP A 159 13.09 -2.84 11.11
CA ASP A 159 13.27 -1.87 12.19
C ASP A 159 14.50 -0.99 12.00
N GLU A 160 15.53 -1.46 11.29
CA GLU A 160 16.72 -0.65 10.96
C GLU A 160 16.35 0.59 10.16
N ILE A 161 15.34 0.49 9.25
CA ILE A 161 14.84 1.65 8.50
C ILE A 161 14.22 2.66 9.46
N THR A 162 13.41 2.19 10.39
CA THR A 162 12.76 3.04 11.40
C THR A 162 13.80 3.75 12.28
N GLU A 163 14.83 3.03 12.72
CA GLU A 163 15.94 3.60 13.52
C GLU A 163 16.76 4.62 12.73
N MET A 164 17.03 4.34 11.44
CA MET A 164 17.70 5.28 10.54
C MET A 164 16.90 6.58 10.40
N ILE A 165 15.61 6.48 10.15
CA ILE A 165 14.73 7.66 10.01
C ILE A 165 14.70 8.47 11.32
N LYS A 166 14.54 7.82 12.49
CA LYS A 166 14.57 8.48 13.79
C LYS A 166 15.88 9.19 14.05
N ALA A 167 17.01 8.58 13.69
CA ALA A 167 18.33 9.16 13.83
C ALA A 167 18.49 10.41 12.93
N MET A 168 18.07 10.32 11.66
CA MET A 168 18.09 11.45 10.71
C MET A 168 17.25 12.62 11.24
N MET A 169 16.02 12.37 11.69
CA MET A 169 15.14 13.40 12.26
C MET A 169 15.71 14.06 13.51
N SER A 170 16.49 13.32 14.31
CA SER A 170 17.17 13.84 15.50
C SER A 170 18.53 14.47 15.21
N GLY A 171 18.92 14.62 13.94
CA GLY A 171 20.20 15.20 13.51
C GLY A 171 21.42 14.34 13.87
N LYS A 172 21.21 13.04 14.14
CA LYS A 172 22.27 12.07 14.41
C LYS A 172 22.69 11.40 13.10
N ASN A 173 23.99 11.16 12.95
CA ASN A 173 24.49 10.31 11.87
C ASN A 173 24.13 8.86 12.19
N TYR A 174 23.43 8.20 11.28
CA TYR A 174 23.19 6.76 11.29
C TYR A 174 24.04 6.13 10.19
N THR A 175 24.76 5.08 10.53
CA THR A 175 25.53 4.32 9.56
C THR A 175 24.81 3.00 9.37
N LEU A 176 24.26 2.79 8.18
CA LEU A 176 23.78 1.46 7.79
C LEU A 176 24.97 0.51 7.76
N ASP A 177 24.75 -0.71 8.21
CA ASP A 177 25.72 -1.78 7.98
C ASP A 177 25.73 -2.11 6.49
N ASN A 178 26.78 -1.66 5.80
CA ASN A 178 26.95 -1.82 4.36
C ASN A 178 27.74 -3.09 4.03
N ASP A 179 27.68 -4.12 4.86
CA ASP A 179 28.30 -5.39 4.50
C ASP A 179 27.63 -5.97 3.25
N GLU A 180 28.43 -6.16 2.21
CA GLU A 180 28.01 -6.84 0.98
C GLU A 180 27.65 -8.30 1.32
N THR A 181 26.37 -8.53 1.61
CA THR A 181 25.85 -9.86 1.88
C THR A 181 25.42 -10.50 0.57
N THR A 182 25.80 -11.75 0.39
CA THR A 182 25.35 -12.56 -0.77
C THR A 182 24.41 -13.65 -0.31
N TYR A 183 23.42 -13.96 -1.11
CA TYR A 183 22.43 -15.00 -0.86
C TYR A 183 22.47 -16.03 -1.99
N THR A 184 22.36 -17.30 -1.66
CA THR A 184 22.18 -18.35 -2.64
C THR A 184 20.75 -18.38 -3.17
N PHE A 185 20.52 -18.94 -4.35
CA PHE A 185 19.16 -19.13 -4.86
C PHE A 185 18.29 -19.98 -3.94
N ASP A 186 18.89 -20.99 -3.30
CA ASP A 186 18.17 -21.87 -2.37
C ASP A 186 17.71 -21.11 -1.11
N GLU A 187 18.53 -20.21 -0.56
CA GLU A 187 18.13 -19.37 0.57
C GLU A 187 16.93 -18.49 0.20
N ILE A 188 16.96 -17.88 -0.98
CA ILE A 188 15.84 -17.07 -1.47
C ILE A 188 14.59 -17.91 -1.68
N LEU A 189 14.69 -19.05 -2.39
CA LEU A 189 13.54 -19.92 -2.69
C LEU A 189 12.94 -20.58 -1.43
N ASN A 190 13.70 -20.70 -0.36
CA ASN A 190 13.20 -21.20 0.93
C ASN A 190 12.56 -20.10 1.80
N THR A 191 12.59 -18.85 1.36
CA THR A 191 11.95 -17.75 2.09
C THR A 191 10.42 -17.87 1.96
N THR A 192 9.75 -17.80 3.10
CA THR A 192 8.29 -17.88 3.19
C THR A 192 7.73 -16.71 3.99
N PHE A 193 6.50 -16.36 3.67
CA PHE A 193 5.78 -15.25 4.28
C PHE A 193 4.41 -15.70 4.75
N LYS A 194 3.75 -14.83 5.51
CA LYS A 194 2.34 -14.95 5.86
C LYS A 194 1.56 -13.77 5.27
N LEU A 195 0.52 -14.07 4.50
CA LEU A 195 -0.47 -13.10 4.07
C LEU A 195 -1.61 -13.06 5.08
N ILE A 196 -1.98 -11.84 5.48
CA ILE A 196 -3.11 -11.57 6.36
C ILE A 196 -4.12 -10.74 5.59
N LEU A 197 -5.38 -11.16 5.61
CA LEU A 197 -6.44 -10.36 5.01
C LEU A 197 -6.65 -9.07 5.82
N PRO A 198 -6.99 -7.95 5.16
CA PRO A 198 -7.28 -6.69 5.88
C PRO A 198 -8.33 -6.82 6.97
N THR A 199 -9.24 -7.78 6.83
CA THR A 199 -10.31 -8.06 7.77
C THR A 199 -9.90 -8.91 8.97
N ASP A 200 -8.76 -9.60 8.91
CA ASP A 200 -8.33 -10.53 9.97
C ASP A 200 -7.82 -9.83 11.24
N VAL A 201 -7.50 -8.53 11.13
CA VAL A 201 -7.03 -7.72 12.27
C VAL A 201 -8.16 -7.24 13.18
N TYR A 202 -9.41 -7.46 12.79
CA TYR A 202 -10.57 -7.03 13.56
C TYR A 202 -11.19 -8.18 14.37
N SER A 203 -11.76 -7.82 15.52
CA SER A 203 -12.50 -8.73 16.39
C SER A 203 -13.82 -8.13 16.83
N TYR A 204 -14.90 -8.93 16.78
CA TYR A 204 -16.20 -8.47 17.27
C TYR A 204 -16.22 -8.40 18.79
N ASN A 205 -16.66 -7.27 19.32
CA ASN A 205 -16.86 -7.04 20.74
C ASN A 205 -18.36 -7.18 21.09
N GLU A 206 -18.74 -8.34 21.64
CA GLU A 206 -20.15 -8.62 21.98
C GLU A 206 -20.75 -7.65 23.00
N SER A 207 -19.94 -7.05 23.89
CA SER A 207 -20.46 -6.16 24.92
C SER A 207 -20.75 -4.74 24.40
N LYS A 208 -20.08 -4.35 23.32
CA LYS A 208 -20.25 -3.05 22.66
C LYS A 208 -21.03 -3.16 21.35
N GLU A 209 -21.20 -4.37 20.85
CA GLU A 209 -21.83 -4.67 19.56
C GLU A 209 -21.13 -4.01 18.37
N ILE A 210 -19.77 -3.89 18.43
CA ILE A 210 -18.94 -3.29 17.39
C ILE A 210 -17.75 -4.18 17.03
N TRP A 211 -17.13 -3.91 15.88
CA TRP A 211 -15.86 -4.48 15.49
C TRP A 211 -14.71 -3.58 15.95
N GLU A 212 -13.74 -4.15 16.63
CA GLU A 212 -12.57 -3.43 17.14
C GLU A 212 -11.32 -3.86 16.41
N ASP A 213 -10.51 -2.87 16.00
CA ASP A 213 -9.16 -3.10 15.49
C ASP A 213 -8.27 -3.66 16.59
N LYS A 214 -7.58 -4.75 16.32
CA LYS A 214 -6.66 -5.45 17.22
C LYS A 214 -5.22 -5.48 16.69
N SER A 215 -4.91 -4.68 15.67
CA SER A 215 -3.58 -4.62 15.06
C SER A 215 -2.47 -4.25 16.05
N ASP A 216 -2.80 -3.47 17.08
CA ASP A 216 -1.87 -3.09 18.15
C ASP A 216 -1.76 -4.15 19.28
N ASN A 217 -2.50 -5.26 19.19
CA ASN A 217 -2.44 -6.31 20.19
C ASN A 217 -1.49 -7.44 19.76
N ASP A 218 -0.28 -7.48 20.29
CA ASP A 218 0.77 -8.43 19.93
C ASP A 218 0.34 -9.90 20.03
N ILE A 219 -0.44 -10.25 21.08
CA ILE A 219 -0.89 -11.64 21.28
C ILE A 219 -1.90 -12.02 20.22
N PHE A 220 -2.83 -11.13 19.92
CA PHE A 220 -3.82 -11.31 18.89
C PHE A 220 -3.15 -11.42 17.52
N MET A 221 -2.29 -10.47 17.17
CA MET A 221 -1.59 -10.44 15.89
C MET A 221 -0.67 -11.65 15.71
N LYS A 222 0.00 -12.10 16.76
CA LYS A 222 0.80 -13.34 16.71
C LYS A 222 -0.04 -14.55 16.32
N ASN A 223 -1.26 -14.65 16.87
CA ASN A 223 -2.18 -15.71 16.50
C ASN A 223 -2.68 -15.56 15.06
N VAL A 224 -3.04 -14.36 14.65
CA VAL A 224 -3.49 -14.06 13.28
C VAL A 224 -2.39 -14.42 12.27
N VAL A 225 -1.16 -13.96 12.48
CA VAL A 225 -0.05 -14.23 11.57
C VAL A 225 0.27 -15.72 11.50
N ASN A 226 0.32 -16.43 12.62
CA ASN A 226 0.57 -17.87 12.62
C ASN A 226 -0.47 -18.68 11.85
N ASN A 227 -1.71 -18.21 11.80
CA ASN A 227 -2.80 -18.83 11.04
C ASN A 227 -3.00 -18.25 9.64
N GLY A 228 -2.22 -17.22 9.27
CA GLY A 228 -2.28 -16.59 7.96
C GLY A 228 -1.89 -17.51 6.82
N THR A 229 -2.19 -17.09 5.60
CA THR A 229 -1.91 -17.86 4.38
C THR A 229 -0.41 -17.87 4.08
N ASP A 230 0.14 -19.06 3.86
CA ASP A 230 1.54 -19.21 3.47
C ASP A 230 1.76 -18.71 2.05
N ILE A 231 2.73 -17.80 1.89
CA ILE A 231 3.23 -17.32 0.60
C ILE A 231 4.69 -17.74 0.47
N LYS A 232 5.10 -18.20 -0.71
CA LYS A 232 6.48 -18.65 -0.98
C LYS A 232 7.04 -18.06 -2.27
N ILE A 233 8.34 -17.87 -2.31
CA ILE A 233 9.05 -17.52 -3.53
C ILE A 233 9.22 -18.79 -4.36
N ALA A 234 8.53 -18.87 -5.51
CA ALA A 234 8.58 -20.02 -6.41
C ALA A 234 9.69 -19.89 -7.45
N GLY A 235 10.10 -18.67 -7.75
CA GLY A 235 11.13 -18.43 -8.74
C GLY A 235 11.88 -17.12 -8.55
N ILE A 236 13.06 -17.07 -9.16
CA ILE A 236 13.90 -15.88 -9.26
C ILE A 236 14.02 -15.57 -10.75
N ILE A 237 13.64 -14.35 -11.13
CA ILE A 237 13.63 -13.90 -12.53
C ILE A 237 14.46 -12.63 -12.69
N LYS A 238 14.98 -12.43 -13.89
CA LYS A 238 15.67 -11.19 -14.28
C LYS A 238 15.20 -10.70 -15.64
N PRO A 239 15.37 -9.42 -15.96
CA PRO A 239 15.16 -8.91 -17.31
C PRO A 239 15.85 -9.75 -18.36
N SER A 240 15.15 -10.09 -19.45
CA SER A 240 15.74 -10.74 -20.61
C SER A 240 16.65 -9.75 -21.35
N GLU A 241 17.76 -10.23 -21.89
CA GLU A 241 18.68 -9.40 -22.69
C GLU A 241 18.01 -8.83 -23.96
N GLU A 242 16.97 -9.49 -24.44
CA GLU A 242 16.21 -9.07 -25.63
C GLU A 242 15.03 -8.16 -25.30
N ALA A 243 14.71 -7.97 -24.01
CA ALA A 243 13.57 -7.16 -23.59
C ALA A 243 13.85 -5.67 -23.79
N VAL A 244 12.98 -4.98 -24.51
CA VAL A 244 13.05 -3.52 -24.69
C VAL A 244 12.64 -2.80 -23.40
N SER A 245 11.72 -3.38 -22.65
CA SER A 245 11.25 -2.89 -21.35
C SER A 245 10.67 -4.05 -20.56
N THR A 246 10.61 -3.88 -19.24
CA THR A 246 10.03 -4.85 -18.32
C THR A 246 8.89 -4.22 -17.52
N SER A 247 7.89 -5.00 -17.17
CA SER A 247 6.75 -4.57 -16.35
C SER A 247 7.15 -4.27 -14.91
N LEU A 248 8.12 -5.03 -14.38
CA LEU A 248 8.73 -4.81 -13.06
C LEU A 248 10.25 -4.73 -13.23
N SER A 249 10.86 -3.71 -12.64
CA SER A 249 12.31 -3.57 -12.66
C SER A 249 13.00 -4.27 -11.48
N ARG A 250 12.25 -4.55 -10.40
CA ARG A 250 12.73 -5.12 -9.14
C ARG A 250 11.56 -5.49 -8.22
N GLY A 251 11.85 -6.21 -7.14
CA GLY A 251 10.90 -6.51 -6.07
C GLY A 251 10.25 -7.87 -6.22
N ILE A 252 9.03 -8.01 -5.71
CA ILE A 252 8.26 -9.24 -5.70
C ILE A 252 7.09 -9.13 -6.66
N GLY A 253 7.02 -10.06 -7.61
CA GLY A 253 5.90 -10.21 -8.52
C GLY A 253 4.93 -11.26 -8.01
N TYR A 254 3.67 -10.88 -7.80
CA TYR A 254 2.59 -11.81 -7.44
C TYR A 254 1.55 -11.89 -8.56
N THR A 255 0.74 -12.95 -8.55
CA THR A 255 -0.25 -13.21 -9.59
C THR A 255 -1.56 -12.48 -9.34
N LYS A 256 -2.37 -12.33 -10.38
CA LYS A 256 -3.74 -11.83 -10.28
C LYS A 256 -4.62 -12.70 -9.37
N GLU A 257 -4.36 -14.00 -9.35
CA GLU A 257 -5.08 -14.93 -8.48
C GLU A 257 -4.87 -14.61 -6.99
N LEU A 258 -3.72 -14.02 -6.60
CA LEU A 258 -3.53 -13.53 -5.24
C LEU A 258 -4.43 -12.34 -4.94
N THR A 259 -4.56 -11.39 -5.89
CA THR A 259 -5.52 -10.28 -5.78
C THR A 259 -6.96 -10.79 -5.61
N GLU A 260 -7.37 -11.73 -6.47
CA GLU A 260 -8.70 -12.34 -6.39
C GLU A 260 -8.91 -13.11 -5.08
N TYR A 261 -7.90 -13.80 -4.58
CA TYR A 261 -7.94 -14.47 -3.28
C TYR A 261 -8.20 -13.48 -2.14
N ILE A 262 -7.52 -12.34 -2.12
CA ILE A 262 -7.70 -11.31 -1.10
C ILE A 262 -9.11 -10.72 -1.19
N ILE A 263 -9.56 -10.32 -2.38
CA ILE A 263 -10.90 -9.75 -2.60
C ILE A 263 -11.98 -10.73 -2.12
N ASN A 264 -11.90 -11.98 -2.55
CA ASN A 264 -12.87 -13.00 -2.15
C ASN A 264 -12.85 -13.26 -0.64
N GLY A 265 -11.65 -13.29 -0.03
CA GLY A 265 -11.50 -13.48 1.40
C GLY A 265 -12.09 -12.33 2.21
N VAL A 266 -11.90 -11.09 1.77
CA VAL A 266 -12.51 -9.91 2.39
C VAL A 266 -14.03 -9.97 2.26
N ASN A 267 -14.56 -10.22 1.07
CA ASN A 267 -16.01 -10.31 0.83
C ASN A 267 -16.67 -11.45 1.63
N ASP A 268 -15.94 -12.53 1.85
CA ASP A 268 -16.43 -13.69 2.62
C ASP A 268 -16.26 -13.51 4.13
N SER A 269 -15.56 -12.50 4.59
CA SER A 269 -15.32 -12.25 6.00
C SER A 269 -16.60 -11.92 6.78
N ALA A 270 -16.58 -12.21 8.08
CA ALA A 270 -17.72 -11.91 8.95
C ALA A 270 -17.96 -10.39 9.10
N ILE A 271 -16.88 -9.60 9.11
CA ILE A 271 -16.96 -8.15 9.24
C ILE A 271 -17.58 -7.50 7.98
N ALA A 272 -17.16 -7.90 6.77
CA ALA A 272 -17.75 -7.41 5.53
C ALA A 272 -19.25 -7.78 5.44
N LYS A 273 -19.58 -9.03 5.77
CA LYS A 273 -20.97 -9.49 5.81
C LYS A 273 -21.81 -8.75 6.86
N ALA A 274 -21.23 -8.39 8.00
CA ALA A 274 -21.92 -7.59 9.01
C ALA A 274 -22.26 -6.19 8.50
N GLN A 275 -21.31 -5.51 7.85
CA GLN A 275 -21.56 -4.19 7.28
C GLN A 275 -22.59 -4.23 6.14
N LEU A 276 -22.52 -5.22 5.27
CA LEU A 276 -23.49 -5.39 4.18
C LEU A 276 -24.90 -5.79 4.68
N ALA A 277 -25.00 -6.38 5.87
CA ALA A 277 -26.29 -6.71 6.50
C ALA A 277 -26.94 -5.50 7.18
N ASP A 278 -26.18 -4.50 7.56
CA ASP A 278 -26.62 -3.23 8.14
C ASP A 278 -25.87 -2.08 7.44
N GLU A 279 -26.41 -1.66 6.30
CA GLU A 279 -25.82 -0.60 5.46
C GLU A 279 -25.98 0.80 6.08
N ASP A 280 -26.85 0.95 7.08
CA ASP A 280 -27.16 2.23 7.69
C ASP A 280 -26.33 2.52 8.95
N THR A 281 -25.62 1.52 9.50
CA THR A 281 -24.84 1.65 10.73
C THR A 281 -23.36 1.36 10.49
N ASP A 282 -22.48 2.21 10.98
CA ASP A 282 -21.04 1.97 11.01
C ASP A 282 -20.73 0.88 12.05
N ILE A 283 -20.28 -0.28 11.61
CA ILE A 283 -19.99 -1.42 12.47
C ILE A 283 -18.79 -1.23 13.41
N PHE A 284 -17.97 -0.21 13.20
CA PHE A 284 -16.83 0.11 14.06
C PHE A 284 -17.23 1.03 15.22
N THR A 285 -18.18 1.89 15.00
CA THR A 285 -18.63 2.86 16.01
C THR A 285 -20.01 2.49 16.59
N GLY A 286 -20.79 1.68 15.90
CA GLY A 286 -22.19 1.39 16.25
C GLY A 286 -23.13 2.57 16.05
N VAL A 287 -22.69 3.61 15.35
CA VAL A 287 -23.47 4.83 15.11
C VAL A 287 -24.03 4.78 13.67
N PRO A 288 -25.30 5.16 13.46
CA PRO A 288 -25.84 5.26 12.11
C PRO A 288 -25.02 6.21 11.23
N PHE A 289 -24.77 5.81 9.98
CA PHE A 289 -24.24 6.74 8.99
C PHE A 289 -25.22 7.89 8.80
N ASP A 290 -24.71 9.12 8.84
CA ASP A 290 -25.57 10.29 8.61
C ASP A 290 -25.98 10.31 7.13
N ASN A 291 -27.20 9.86 6.87
CA ASN A 291 -27.79 9.83 5.54
C ASN A 291 -28.15 11.21 5.00
N ASN A 292 -27.79 12.27 5.70
CA ASN A 292 -28.10 13.65 5.33
C ASN A 292 -27.09 14.16 4.26
N LYS A 293 -27.11 13.52 3.08
CA LYS A 293 -26.23 13.81 1.93
C LYS A 293 -26.27 15.27 1.44
N ASP A 294 -27.23 16.07 1.93
CA ASP A 294 -27.44 17.46 1.53
C ASP A 294 -27.02 18.50 2.59
N THR A 295 -26.56 18.08 3.76
CA THR A 295 -26.08 19.03 4.77
C THR A 295 -24.57 19.20 4.59
N PRO A 296 -24.09 20.37 4.13
CA PRO A 296 -22.66 20.60 4.01
C PRO A 296 -22.01 20.50 5.39
N ILE A 297 -20.89 19.79 5.46
CA ILE A 297 -20.08 19.71 6.67
C ILE A 297 -19.67 21.11 7.08
N THR A 298 -19.80 21.43 8.34
CA THR A 298 -19.47 22.73 8.92
C THR A 298 -18.19 22.67 9.75
N MET A 299 -17.57 23.81 10.04
CA MET A 299 -16.43 23.87 10.96
C MET A 299 -16.80 23.44 12.38
N ASP A 300 -18.06 23.54 12.78
CA ASP A 300 -18.55 23.03 14.07
C ASP A 300 -18.51 21.50 14.11
N ASP A 301 -18.82 20.83 12.99
CA ASP A 301 -18.73 19.37 12.87
C ASP A 301 -17.26 18.89 12.94
N VAL A 302 -16.36 19.62 12.27
CA VAL A 302 -14.92 19.38 12.36
C VAL A 302 -14.42 19.55 13.80
N GLN A 303 -14.88 20.58 14.51
CA GLN A 303 -14.51 20.81 15.90
C GLN A 303 -15.04 19.71 16.82
N ALA A 304 -16.27 19.27 16.64
CA ALA A 304 -16.89 18.18 17.40
C ALA A 304 -16.13 16.86 17.17
N TYR A 305 -15.73 16.57 15.92
CA TYR A 305 -14.89 15.42 15.60
C TYR A 305 -13.54 15.49 16.32
N LEU A 306 -12.85 16.62 16.25
CA LEU A 306 -11.58 16.83 16.95
C LEU A 306 -11.69 16.57 18.46
N GLU A 307 -12.80 16.97 19.07
CA GLU A 307 -13.04 16.77 20.51
C GLU A 307 -13.33 15.30 20.87
N SER A 308 -13.75 14.49 19.89
CA SER A 308 -13.98 13.06 20.07
C SER A 308 -12.71 12.22 20.01
N LEU A 309 -11.61 12.75 19.45
CA LEU A 309 -10.34 12.04 19.32
C LEU A 309 -9.60 11.89 20.66
N PRO A 310 -8.75 10.87 20.85
CA PRO A 310 -7.80 10.79 21.96
C PRO A 310 -6.90 12.03 22.04
N SER A 311 -6.47 12.41 23.24
CA SER A 311 -5.77 13.70 23.49
C SER A 311 -4.47 13.88 22.69
N ASP A 312 -3.76 12.82 22.39
CA ASP A 312 -2.53 12.78 21.58
C ASP A 312 -2.84 12.98 20.10
N GLU A 313 -3.91 12.40 19.59
CA GLU A 313 -4.38 12.58 18.22
C GLU A 313 -4.97 13.97 18.00
N GLN A 314 -5.71 14.50 18.99
CA GLN A 314 -6.22 15.87 18.92
C GLN A 314 -5.12 16.90 18.66
N ALA A 315 -3.99 16.79 19.36
CA ALA A 315 -2.89 17.75 19.22
C ALA A 315 -2.26 17.70 17.84
N GLN A 316 -2.06 16.52 17.29
CA GLN A 316 -1.48 16.31 15.96
C GLN A 316 -2.43 16.79 14.86
N THR A 317 -3.70 16.40 14.95
CA THR A 317 -4.71 16.79 13.96
C THR A 317 -4.94 18.30 13.96
N ARG A 318 -5.01 18.94 15.14
CA ARG A 318 -5.10 20.42 15.24
C ARG A 318 -3.89 21.11 14.63
N MET A 319 -2.67 20.58 14.83
CA MET A 319 -1.46 21.13 14.23
C MET A 319 -1.49 21.02 12.70
N PHE A 320 -1.94 19.90 12.17
CA PHE A 320 -2.10 19.70 10.73
C PHE A 320 -3.15 20.66 10.14
N LEU A 321 -4.35 20.71 10.71
CA LEU A 321 -5.43 21.58 10.24
C LEU A 321 -5.09 23.07 10.37
N SER A 322 -4.23 23.46 11.32
CA SER A 322 -3.81 24.87 11.48
C SER A 322 -3.00 25.42 10.31
N THR A 323 -2.53 24.55 9.43
CA THR A 323 -1.81 24.95 8.20
C THR A 323 -2.73 25.16 7.01
N MET A 324 -4.02 24.90 7.15
CA MET A 324 -5.04 24.95 6.09
C MET A 324 -6.03 26.09 6.34
N THR A 325 -6.67 26.55 5.26
CA THR A 325 -7.83 27.45 5.37
C THR A 325 -9.10 26.67 5.72
N ASP A 326 -10.12 27.33 6.25
CA ASP A 326 -11.40 26.69 6.57
C ASP A 326 -12.02 25.97 5.36
N GLU A 327 -11.90 26.55 4.16
CA GLU A 327 -12.35 25.96 2.90
C GLU A 327 -11.59 24.68 2.58
N GLN A 328 -10.26 24.67 2.71
CA GLN A 328 -9.42 23.49 2.52
C GLN A 328 -9.70 22.38 3.54
N ILE A 329 -10.00 22.76 4.80
CA ILE A 329 -10.38 21.84 5.86
C ILE A 329 -11.70 21.15 5.48
N LEU A 330 -12.71 21.93 5.12
CA LEU A 330 -14.03 21.42 4.76
C LEU A 330 -13.97 20.52 3.52
N ASP A 331 -13.22 20.91 2.50
CA ASP A 331 -13.02 20.09 1.31
C ASP A 331 -12.33 18.76 1.64
N THR A 332 -11.28 18.80 2.49
CA THR A 332 -10.55 17.59 2.91
C THR A 332 -11.44 16.64 3.71
N VAL A 333 -12.21 17.16 4.65
CA VAL A 333 -13.11 16.37 5.49
C VAL A 333 -14.29 15.85 4.67
N SER A 334 -14.87 16.65 3.79
CA SER A 334 -15.93 16.22 2.86
C SER A 334 -15.45 15.11 1.94
N TYR A 335 -14.25 15.23 1.41
CA TYR A 335 -13.65 14.20 0.54
C TYR A 335 -13.43 12.88 1.29
N THR A 336 -12.92 12.95 2.52
CA THR A 336 -12.68 11.76 3.34
C THR A 336 -13.99 11.06 3.71
N HIS A 337 -15.02 11.85 4.01
CA HIS A 337 -16.36 11.35 4.33
C HIS A 337 -17.06 10.73 3.11
N LEU A 338 -16.97 11.37 1.94
CA LEU A 338 -17.50 10.85 0.68
C LEU A 338 -16.79 9.55 0.26
N ARG A 339 -15.48 9.46 0.45
CA ARG A 339 -14.70 8.26 0.08
C ARG A 339 -15.00 7.07 0.99
N ALA A 340 -15.26 7.28 2.27
CA ALA A 340 -15.73 6.23 3.17
C ALA A 340 -17.08 5.66 2.71
N HIS A 341 -17.95 6.50 2.11
CA HIS A 341 -19.22 6.10 1.55
C HIS A 341 -19.10 5.40 0.17
N GLU A 342 -18.18 5.85 -0.69
CA GLU A 342 -17.98 5.23 -2.02
C GLU A 342 -17.36 3.84 -1.90
N THR A 343 -16.40 3.64 -0.99
CA THR A 343 -15.80 2.31 -0.77
C THR A 343 -16.78 1.29 -0.20
N SER A 344 -17.84 1.71 0.49
CA SER A 344 -18.89 0.82 0.95
C SER A 344 -19.96 0.50 -0.12
N GLN A 345 -20.00 1.23 -1.23
CA GLN A 345 -20.91 0.99 -2.36
C GLN A 345 -20.28 0.27 -3.55
N ASP A 346 -18.95 0.18 -3.59
CA ASP A 346 -18.17 -0.45 -4.67
C ASP A 346 -17.60 -1.84 -4.29
N LEU A 347 -17.98 -2.36 -3.11
CA LEU A 347 -17.69 -3.73 -2.68
C LEU A 347 -18.81 -4.70 -3.14
#